data_2cb981f5f4d3d52da1fd9b455945d904
#
_entry.id   2cb981f5f4d3d52da1fd9b455945d904
#
_cell.length_a   1.000
_cell.length_b   1.000
_cell.length_c   1.000
_cell.angle_alpha   90.00
_cell.angle_beta   90.00
_cell.angle_gamma   90.00
#
_symmetry.space_group_name_H-M   'P 1'
#
loop_
_entity.id
_entity.type
_entity.pdbx_description
1 polymer ?
#
loop_
_entity_poly.entity_id
_entity_poly.type
_entity_poly.pdbx_seq_one_letter_code
_entity_poly.pdbx_strand_id
1 'polypeptide(L)'
;MYTRVSVAKFSGLLLAGSVLVAGNSLADPFSYDQGALPDAKPWTSAEFQNDPGAFQFVVIGDRTGGANQEHTFKLAMDQLNLLQPEFVINVGDTIEGYSDDKAELNAEWDEVDAMLAELDMPFFRVPGNHDIANKIAQEVWRERHGATYYHFVYKDTLFLVLDSEDPPREAPEGIKDKLELYNRLQTEDPAKAQAM
;
A
#
# COMPACT_ATOMS: atom_id res chain seq x y z
N MET A 1 82.53 28.93 -34.48
CA MET A 1 81.71 29.96 -33.85
C MET A 1 80.27 29.41 -33.82
N TYR A 2 79.91 28.72 -32.71
CA TYR A 2 78.64 28.04 -32.57
C TYR A 2 77.73 28.87 -31.65
N THR A 3 76.66 29.38 -32.24
CA THR A 3 75.61 30.13 -31.53
C THR A 3 74.63 29.14 -30.86
N ARG A 4 74.55 29.21 -29.53
CA ARG A 4 73.56 28.42 -28.76
C ARG A 4 72.18 29.11 -28.87
N VAL A 5 71.19 28.36 -29.33
CA VAL A 5 69.78 28.76 -29.28
C VAL A 5 69.21 28.28 -27.94
N SER A 6 68.72 29.26 -27.14
CA SER A 6 68.05 28.98 -25.85
C SER A 6 66.60 28.73 -26.11
N VAL A 7 66.10 27.53 -25.71
CA VAL A 7 64.68 27.19 -25.81
C VAL A 7 64.01 27.55 -24.49
N ALA A 8 63.14 28.54 -24.52
CA ALA A 8 62.30 28.90 -23.37
C ALA A 8 61.16 27.85 -23.20
N LYS A 9 61.10 27.25 -22.03
CA LYS A 9 59.98 26.39 -21.62
C LYS A 9 58.80 27.26 -21.22
N PHE A 10 57.72 27.20 -22.01
CA PHE A 10 56.40 27.72 -21.60
C PHE A 10 55.71 26.67 -20.74
N SER A 11 55.61 26.94 -19.42
CA SER A 11 54.72 26.15 -18.54
C SER A 11 53.29 26.68 -18.67
N GLY A 12 52.51 26.00 -19.45
CA GLY A 12 51.07 26.27 -19.52
C GLY A 12 50.35 25.76 -18.24
N LEU A 13 49.82 26.71 -17.49
CA LEU A 13 48.95 26.41 -16.33
C LEU A 13 47.54 26.04 -16.88
N LEU A 14 47.23 24.75 -16.88
CA LEU A 14 45.85 24.29 -17.15
C LEU A 14 44.98 24.61 -15.90
N LEU A 15 44.18 25.64 -15.96
CA LEU A 15 43.06 25.83 -15.06
C LEU A 15 41.97 24.82 -15.45
N ALA A 16 41.83 23.71 -14.69
CA ALA A 16 40.69 22.86 -14.73
C ALA A 16 39.52 23.57 -14.05
N GLY A 17 38.69 24.23 -14.82
CA GLY A 17 37.42 24.78 -14.37
C GLY A 17 36.46 23.62 -14.07
N SER A 18 36.26 23.31 -12.79
CA SER A 18 35.18 22.42 -12.35
C SER A 18 33.86 23.14 -12.59
N VAL A 19 33.13 22.77 -13.65
CA VAL A 19 31.73 23.16 -13.80
C VAL A 19 30.95 22.39 -12.76
N LEU A 20 30.64 23.03 -11.65
CA LEU A 20 29.58 22.57 -10.73
C LEU A 20 28.26 22.66 -11.49
N VAL A 21 27.84 21.56 -12.10
CA VAL A 21 26.45 21.39 -12.49
C VAL A 21 25.68 21.29 -11.15
N ALA A 22 25.07 22.39 -10.75
CA ALA A 22 24.04 22.37 -9.72
C ALA A 22 22.87 21.53 -10.30
N GLY A 23 22.90 20.23 -10.05
CA GLY A 23 21.75 19.40 -10.27
C GLY A 23 20.64 19.97 -9.37
N ASN A 24 19.56 20.49 -9.97
CA ASN A 24 18.32 20.68 -9.24
C ASN A 24 17.94 19.29 -8.72
N SER A 25 18.20 19.03 -7.45
CA SER A 25 17.55 17.94 -6.74
C SER A 25 16.06 18.32 -6.75
N LEU A 26 15.32 17.76 -7.69
CA LEU A 26 13.87 17.78 -7.58
C LEU A 26 13.55 17.16 -6.23
N ALA A 27 12.83 17.89 -5.40
CA ALA A 27 12.37 17.34 -4.12
C ALA A 27 11.66 16.02 -4.40
N ASP A 28 11.85 15.04 -3.52
CA ASP A 28 11.13 13.76 -3.61
C ASP A 28 9.63 14.06 -3.73
N PRO A 29 8.95 13.59 -4.78
CA PRO A 29 7.53 13.85 -4.96
C PRO A 29 6.66 13.23 -3.86
N PHE A 30 7.21 12.27 -3.11
CA PHE A 30 6.54 11.53 -2.05
C PHE A 30 7.10 11.87 -0.68
N SER A 31 6.22 12.21 0.24
CA SER A 31 6.59 12.44 1.63
C SER A 31 5.49 12.01 2.61
N TYR A 32 5.89 11.61 3.79
CA TYR A 32 5.01 11.19 4.87
C TYR A 32 5.64 11.52 6.23
N ASP A 33 4.84 11.47 7.31
CA ASP A 33 5.37 11.65 8.66
C ASP A 33 6.13 10.40 9.14
N GLN A 34 7.45 10.44 9.05
CA GLN A 34 8.32 9.35 9.48
C GLN A 34 8.26 9.09 10.98
N GLY A 35 7.93 10.11 11.78
CA GLY A 35 7.79 9.97 13.23
C GLY A 35 6.54 9.20 13.62
N ALA A 36 5.45 9.37 12.85
CA ALA A 36 4.21 8.63 13.05
C ALA A 36 4.26 7.19 12.49
N LEU A 37 5.14 6.94 11.52
CA LEU A 37 5.25 5.64 10.82
C LEU A 37 6.70 5.13 10.84
N PRO A 38 7.27 4.76 12.00
CA PRO A 38 8.69 4.40 12.09
C PRO A 38 9.02 3.03 11.48
N ASP A 39 8.11 2.06 11.60
CA ASP A 39 8.36 0.65 11.26
C ASP A 39 7.59 0.21 9.99
N ALA A 40 6.69 -0.75 10.12
CA ALA A 40 5.90 -1.26 9.00
C ALA A 40 5.08 -0.15 8.32
N LYS A 41 4.96 -0.22 7.00
CA LYS A 41 4.28 0.78 6.18
C LYS A 41 3.03 0.19 5.54
N PRO A 42 1.92 0.94 5.49
CA PRO A 42 0.69 0.51 4.84
C PRO A 42 0.75 0.61 3.30
N TRP A 43 1.93 0.61 2.71
CA TRP A 43 2.15 0.56 1.25
C TRP A 43 3.28 -0.40 0.88
N THR A 44 3.23 -0.90 -0.36
CA THR A 44 4.15 -1.94 -0.84
C THR A 44 5.53 -1.42 -1.19
N SER A 45 5.62 -0.22 -1.77
CA SER A 45 6.88 0.41 -2.17
C SER A 45 6.74 1.94 -2.19
N ALA A 46 7.85 2.64 -2.39
CA ALA A 46 7.89 4.09 -2.65
C ALA A 46 8.54 4.38 -4.02
N GLU A 47 8.47 3.41 -4.92
CA GLU A 47 9.00 3.54 -6.28
C GLU A 47 7.90 4.07 -7.21
N PHE A 48 7.95 5.35 -7.55
CA PHE A 48 7.00 6.04 -8.42
C PHE A 48 7.62 6.30 -9.78
N GLN A 49 6.79 6.33 -10.84
CA GLN A 49 7.23 6.72 -12.18
C GLN A 49 7.55 8.22 -12.26
N ASN A 50 6.87 9.02 -11.44
CA ASN A 50 7.09 10.45 -11.27
C ASN A 50 6.99 11.25 -12.58
N ASP A 51 5.97 11.02 -13.40
CA ASP A 51 5.70 11.83 -14.58
C ASP A 51 5.55 13.33 -14.19
N PRO A 52 6.34 14.23 -14.75
CA PRO A 52 6.33 15.64 -14.34
C PRO A 52 5.06 16.39 -14.75
N GLY A 53 4.33 15.94 -15.76
CA GLY A 53 3.20 16.68 -16.34
C GLY A 53 1.89 16.51 -15.62
N ALA A 54 1.56 15.28 -15.24
CA ALA A 54 0.34 14.90 -14.56
C ALA A 54 0.52 13.52 -13.97
N PHE A 55 -0.30 13.15 -13.00
CA PHE A 55 -0.35 11.76 -12.52
C PHE A 55 -1.81 11.30 -12.44
N GLN A 56 -1.99 10.01 -12.57
CA GLN A 56 -3.25 9.33 -12.31
C GLN A 56 -3.02 8.22 -11.31
N PHE A 57 -3.97 8.00 -10.45
CA PHE A 57 -3.98 6.89 -9.51
C PHE A 57 -5.30 6.14 -9.63
N VAL A 58 -5.32 4.91 -9.15
CA VAL A 58 -6.52 4.07 -9.17
C VAL A 58 -6.99 3.83 -7.76
N VAL A 59 -8.30 3.89 -7.57
CA VAL A 59 -8.98 3.46 -6.34
C VAL A 59 -9.70 2.16 -6.63
N ILE A 60 -9.48 1.14 -5.80
CA ILE A 60 -10.17 -0.14 -5.87
C ILE A 60 -10.95 -0.41 -4.58
N GLY A 61 -12.05 -1.12 -4.71
CA GLY A 61 -12.92 -1.51 -3.59
C GLY A 61 -12.59 -2.89 -3.04
N ASP A 62 -13.60 -3.46 -2.42
CA ASP A 62 -13.58 -4.72 -1.69
C ASP A 62 -13.13 -5.90 -2.56
N ARG A 63 -12.33 -6.77 -1.97
CA ARG A 63 -12.01 -8.09 -2.49
C ARG A 63 -12.91 -9.19 -1.89
N THR A 64 -13.53 -8.94 -0.75
CA THR A 64 -14.24 -9.89 0.09
C THR A 64 -15.72 -10.08 -0.27
N GLY A 65 -16.42 -10.94 0.46
CA GLY A 65 -17.86 -11.10 0.35
C GLY A 65 -18.34 -11.64 -1.02
N GLY A 66 -17.54 -12.43 -1.70
CA GLY A 66 -17.85 -12.95 -3.03
C GLY A 66 -17.54 -11.99 -4.19
N ALA A 67 -16.97 -10.82 -3.91
CA ALA A 67 -16.51 -9.88 -4.94
C ALA A 67 -15.31 -10.44 -5.74
N ASN A 68 -14.57 -11.38 -5.18
CA ASN A 68 -13.41 -12.03 -5.82
C ASN A 68 -13.78 -13.32 -6.57
N GLN A 69 -14.97 -13.40 -7.16
CA GLN A 69 -15.33 -14.56 -7.98
C GLN A 69 -14.40 -14.67 -9.19
N GLU A 70 -14.06 -15.93 -9.56
CA GLU A 70 -13.30 -16.24 -10.78
C GLU A 70 -11.96 -15.48 -10.89
N HIS A 71 -11.28 -15.26 -9.78
CA HIS A 71 -9.99 -14.55 -9.76
C HIS A 71 -10.06 -13.08 -10.21
N THR A 72 -11.18 -12.42 -10.02
CA THR A 72 -11.41 -11.03 -10.42
C THR A 72 -10.33 -10.08 -9.89
N PHE A 73 -9.90 -10.26 -8.63
CA PHE A 73 -8.85 -9.44 -8.04
C PHE A 73 -7.50 -9.60 -8.75
N LYS A 74 -7.10 -10.84 -9.04
CA LYS A 74 -5.87 -11.07 -9.81
C LYS A 74 -5.95 -10.47 -11.20
N LEU A 75 -7.08 -10.62 -11.89
CA LEU A 75 -7.28 -10.00 -13.19
C LEU A 75 -7.18 -8.47 -13.10
N ALA A 76 -7.70 -7.87 -12.01
CA ALA A 76 -7.56 -6.44 -11.79
C ALA A 76 -6.08 -6.02 -11.65
N MET A 77 -5.24 -6.80 -10.94
CA MET A 77 -3.79 -6.53 -10.84
C MET A 77 -3.13 -6.56 -12.23
N ASP A 78 -3.45 -7.56 -13.06
CA ASP A 78 -2.94 -7.65 -14.43
C ASP A 78 -3.34 -6.43 -15.27
N GLN A 79 -4.59 -5.95 -15.13
CA GLN A 79 -5.07 -4.75 -15.84
C GLN A 79 -4.41 -3.46 -15.34
N LEU A 80 -4.14 -3.36 -14.03
CA LEU A 80 -3.43 -2.22 -13.45
C LEU A 80 -2.02 -2.09 -14.01
N ASN A 81 -1.31 -3.20 -14.18
CA ASN A 81 0.01 -3.20 -14.83
C ASN A 81 -0.06 -2.76 -16.30
N LEU A 82 -1.18 -2.93 -17.00
CA LEU A 82 -1.36 -2.37 -18.34
C LEU A 82 -1.71 -0.88 -18.33
N LEU A 83 -2.44 -0.43 -17.31
CA LEU A 83 -2.85 0.98 -17.17
C LEU A 83 -1.70 1.88 -16.69
N GLN A 84 -0.73 1.30 -15.97
CA GLN A 84 0.43 2.01 -15.42
C GLN A 84 0.07 3.29 -14.64
N PRO A 85 -0.85 3.23 -13.65
CA PRO A 85 -1.08 4.37 -12.78
C PRO A 85 0.15 4.63 -11.91
N GLU A 86 0.26 5.83 -11.37
CA GLU A 86 1.36 6.20 -10.47
C GLU A 86 1.35 5.37 -9.17
N PHE A 87 0.16 5.07 -8.66
CA PHE A 87 -0.09 4.16 -7.55
C PHE A 87 -1.55 3.70 -7.53
N VAL A 88 -1.79 2.69 -6.72
CA VAL A 88 -3.13 2.18 -6.42
C VAL A 88 -3.41 2.40 -4.93
N ILE A 89 -4.64 2.75 -4.59
CA ILE A 89 -5.12 2.81 -3.20
C ILE A 89 -6.42 1.99 -3.11
N ASN A 90 -6.53 1.10 -2.14
CA ASN A 90 -7.79 0.43 -1.86
C ASN A 90 -8.63 1.22 -0.85
N VAL A 91 -9.87 0.79 -0.63
CA VAL A 91 -10.78 1.39 0.37
C VAL A 91 -11.23 0.38 1.43
N GLY A 92 -10.40 -0.64 1.67
CA GLY A 92 -10.61 -1.67 2.69
C GLY A 92 -11.14 -2.99 2.15
N ASP A 93 -11.43 -3.88 3.08
CA ASP A 93 -12.00 -5.22 2.88
C ASP A 93 -11.19 -6.08 1.89
N THR A 94 -9.91 -6.20 2.20
CA THR A 94 -8.92 -6.88 1.36
C THR A 94 -8.86 -8.38 1.65
N ILE A 95 -9.05 -8.78 2.91
CA ILE A 95 -9.11 -10.18 3.35
C ILE A 95 -10.53 -10.54 3.83
N GLU A 96 -10.87 -11.82 3.88
CA GLU A 96 -12.17 -12.25 4.44
C GLU A 96 -12.25 -11.92 5.93
N GLY A 97 -11.15 -12.08 6.66
CA GLY A 97 -11.01 -11.64 8.04
C GLY A 97 -12.01 -12.30 9.00
N TYR A 98 -12.46 -11.55 10.02
CA TYR A 98 -13.39 -12.01 11.07
C TYR A 98 -12.94 -13.26 11.85
N SER A 99 -11.68 -13.70 11.68
CA SER A 99 -11.09 -14.80 12.43
C SER A 99 -10.46 -14.30 13.73
N ASP A 100 -10.50 -15.14 14.77
CA ASP A 100 -9.72 -14.95 15.99
C ASP A 100 -8.40 -15.77 15.94
N ASP A 101 -8.13 -16.47 14.84
CA ASP A 101 -6.90 -17.20 14.60
C ASP A 101 -5.89 -16.33 13.83
N LYS A 102 -4.82 -15.97 14.53
CA LYS A 102 -3.74 -15.15 13.96
C LYS A 102 -3.03 -15.84 12.78
N ALA A 103 -2.96 -17.18 12.77
CA ALA A 103 -2.33 -17.91 11.67
C ALA A 103 -3.21 -17.88 10.42
N GLU A 104 -4.52 -17.99 10.56
CA GLU A 104 -5.48 -17.87 9.47
C GLU A 104 -5.42 -16.46 8.85
N LEU A 105 -5.52 -15.42 9.68
CA LEU A 105 -5.41 -14.03 9.21
C LEU A 105 -4.09 -13.76 8.47
N ASN A 106 -2.98 -14.28 8.98
CA ASN A 106 -1.70 -14.14 8.30
C ASN A 106 -1.66 -14.88 6.96
N ALA A 107 -2.28 -16.06 6.86
CA ALA A 107 -2.35 -16.79 5.59
C ALA A 107 -3.17 -16.05 4.52
N GLU A 108 -4.28 -15.42 4.92
CA GLU A 108 -5.07 -14.58 4.02
C GLU A 108 -4.26 -13.36 3.52
N TRP A 109 -3.52 -12.70 4.42
CA TRP A 109 -2.63 -11.60 4.04
C TRP A 109 -1.48 -12.05 3.14
N ASP A 110 -0.89 -13.23 3.37
CA ASP A 110 0.18 -13.78 2.53
C ASP A 110 -0.33 -14.02 1.10
N GLU A 111 -1.56 -14.50 0.93
CA GLU A 111 -2.19 -14.65 -0.38
C GLU A 111 -2.33 -13.30 -1.09
N VAL A 112 -2.83 -12.29 -0.40
CA VAL A 112 -3.00 -10.95 -0.97
C VAL A 112 -1.64 -10.33 -1.30
N ASP A 113 -0.70 -10.38 -0.38
CA ASP A 113 0.64 -9.80 -0.57
C ASP A 113 1.37 -10.42 -1.76
N ALA A 114 1.17 -11.74 -2.01
CA ALA A 114 1.71 -12.40 -3.19
C ALA A 114 1.13 -11.82 -4.50
N MET A 115 -0.17 -11.49 -4.52
CA MET A 115 -0.78 -10.86 -5.70
C MET A 115 -0.34 -9.39 -5.87
N LEU A 116 -0.22 -8.65 -4.76
CA LEU A 116 0.23 -7.25 -4.80
C LEU A 116 1.71 -7.13 -5.18
N ALA A 117 2.52 -8.15 -4.93
CA ALA A 117 3.92 -8.18 -5.34
C ALA A 117 4.11 -8.25 -6.87
N GLU A 118 3.05 -8.58 -7.62
CA GLU A 118 3.05 -8.56 -9.08
C GLU A 118 2.81 -7.17 -9.68
N LEU A 119 2.48 -6.16 -8.86
CA LEU A 119 2.26 -4.79 -9.33
C LEU A 119 3.57 -4.05 -9.59
N ASP A 120 3.60 -3.34 -10.71
CA ASP A 120 4.73 -2.47 -11.11
C ASP A 120 4.73 -1.11 -10.38
N MET A 121 3.71 -0.82 -9.57
CA MET A 121 3.54 0.46 -8.88
C MET A 121 3.18 0.27 -7.40
N PRO A 122 3.36 1.31 -6.55
CA PRO A 122 2.97 1.26 -5.14
C PRO A 122 1.49 0.97 -4.94
N PHE A 123 1.19 0.17 -3.94
CA PHE A 123 -0.17 -0.09 -3.47
C PHE A 123 -0.31 0.38 -2.02
N PHE A 124 -1.25 1.29 -1.79
CA PHE A 124 -1.56 1.87 -0.48
C PHE A 124 -2.77 1.16 0.13
N ARG A 125 -2.58 0.60 1.32
CA ARG A 125 -3.61 -0.16 2.04
C ARG A 125 -4.42 0.75 2.94
N VAL A 126 -5.73 0.66 2.82
CA VAL A 126 -6.70 1.26 3.73
C VAL A 126 -7.42 0.12 4.45
N PRO A 127 -7.52 0.12 5.78
CA PRO A 127 -8.24 -0.94 6.47
C PRO A 127 -9.75 -0.79 6.31
N GLY A 128 -10.43 -1.91 6.09
CA GLY A 128 -11.88 -2.04 6.18
C GLY A 128 -12.29 -2.86 7.39
N ASN A 129 -13.59 -3.06 7.57
CA ASN A 129 -14.12 -3.80 8.71
C ASN A 129 -13.76 -5.30 8.68
N HIS A 130 -13.50 -5.89 7.53
CA HIS A 130 -12.96 -7.25 7.42
C HIS A 130 -11.52 -7.32 7.88
N ASP A 131 -10.71 -6.35 7.48
CA ASP A 131 -9.25 -6.34 7.72
C ASP A 131 -8.88 -6.19 9.20
N ILE A 132 -9.71 -5.46 9.97
CA ILE A 132 -9.46 -5.11 11.39
C ILE A 132 -10.67 -5.37 12.28
N ALA A 133 -11.43 -6.42 11.99
CA ALA A 133 -12.71 -6.78 12.62
C ALA A 133 -12.68 -6.94 14.15
N ASN A 134 -11.53 -7.27 14.71
CA ASN A 134 -11.34 -7.52 16.14
C ASN A 134 -9.91 -7.15 16.58
N LYS A 135 -9.63 -7.30 17.89
CA LYS A 135 -8.31 -6.95 18.46
C LYS A 135 -7.16 -7.75 17.84
N ILE A 136 -7.38 -9.02 17.53
CA ILE A 136 -6.36 -9.91 16.94
C ILE A 136 -6.07 -9.47 15.49
N ALA A 137 -7.12 -9.19 14.72
CA ALA A 137 -6.98 -8.67 13.37
C ALA A 137 -6.26 -7.32 13.35
N GLN A 138 -6.56 -6.41 14.31
CA GLN A 138 -5.81 -5.16 14.45
C GLN A 138 -4.35 -5.37 14.82
N GLU A 139 -4.01 -6.35 15.67
CA GLU A 139 -2.63 -6.69 15.99
C GLU A 139 -1.89 -7.17 14.73
N VAL A 140 -2.50 -8.09 13.97
CA VAL A 140 -1.94 -8.59 12.70
C VAL A 140 -1.72 -7.44 11.72
N TRP A 141 -2.70 -6.55 11.55
CA TRP A 141 -2.55 -5.36 10.72
C TRP A 141 -1.35 -4.52 11.13
N ARG A 142 -1.25 -4.15 12.42
CA ARG A 142 -0.17 -3.31 12.94
C ARG A 142 1.20 -3.94 12.76
N GLU A 143 1.30 -5.26 12.95
CA GLU A 143 2.55 -5.99 12.76
C GLU A 143 2.99 -6.01 11.28
N ARG A 144 2.05 -6.15 10.36
CA ARG A 144 2.33 -6.28 8.92
C ARG A 144 2.40 -4.94 8.19
N HIS A 145 1.49 -4.04 8.50
CA HIS A 145 1.22 -2.83 7.72
C HIS A 145 1.36 -1.53 8.52
N GLY A 146 1.56 -1.61 9.83
CA GLY A 146 1.73 -0.43 10.67
C GLY A 146 0.42 0.27 11.04
N ALA A 147 0.36 1.59 10.85
CA ALA A 147 -0.80 2.38 11.25
C ALA A 147 -2.05 2.08 10.42
N THR A 148 -3.22 2.16 11.06
CA THR A 148 -4.52 2.01 10.40
C THR A 148 -5.02 3.32 9.79
N TYR A 149 -4.51 4.45 10.26
CA TYR A 149 -4.76 5.78 9.69
C TYR A 149 -3.43 6.49 9.48
N TYR A 150 -3.31 7.18 8.36
CA TYR A 150 -2.08 7.87 7.99
C TYR A 150 -2.35 8.92 6.91
N HIS A 151 -1.35 9.70 6.60
CA HIS A 151 -1.38 10.58 5.45
C HIS A 151 -0.06 10.53 4.69
N PHE A 152 -0.13 10.87 3.44
CA PHE A 152 1.05 11.12 2.63
C PHE A 152 0.78 12.26 1.65
N VAL A 153 1.84 12.87 1.20
CA VAL A 153 1.78 13.87 0.12
C VAL A 153 2.47 13.25 -1.09
N TYR A 154 1.79 13.29 -2.21
CA TYR A 154 2.39 12.97 -3.48
C TYR A 154 2.27 14.18 -4.41
N LYS A 155 3.40 14.72 -4.83
CA LYS A 155 3.50 16.04 -5.47
C LYS A 155 2.80 17.10 -4.59
N ASP A 156 1.87 17.83 -5.14
CA ASP A 156 1.13 18.89 -4.41
C ASP A 156 -0.22 18.40 -3.85
N THR A 157 -0.42 17.09 -3.77
CA THR A 157 -1.70 16.50 -3.34
C THR A 157 -1.54 15.76 -2.02
N LEU A 158 -2.36 16.12 -1.03
CA LEU A 158 -2.44 15.45 0.26
C LEU A 158 -3.48 14.31 0.18
N PHE A 159 -3.08 13.12 0.57
CA PHE A 159 -3.93 11.94 0.73
C PHE A 159 -4.09 11.64 2.21
N LEU A 160 -5.34 11.58 2.67
CA LEU A 160 -5.70 11.24 4.04
C LEU A 160 -6.39 9.88 4.06
N VAL A 161 -5.81 8.94 4.78
CA VAL A 161 -6.41 7.64 5.07
C VAL A 161 -6.94 7.68 6.48
N LEU A 162 -8.24 7.43 6.63
CA LEU A 162 -8.94 7.45 7.90
C LEU A 162 -9.43 6.04 8.23
N ASP A 163 -9.40 5.71 9.51
CA ASP A 163 -9.90 4.45 10.05
C ASP A 163 -11.26 4.70 10.70
N SER A 164 -12.33 4.19 10.10
CA SER A 164 -13.69 4.27 10.62
C SER A 164 -14.03 3.15 11.61
N GLU A 165 -13.14 2.17 11.77
CA GLU A 165 -13.30 1.00 12.62
C GLU A 165 -12.48 1.08 13.93
N ASP A 166 -11.92 2.25 14.26
CA ASP A 166 -11.20 2.47 15.52
C ASP A 166 -12.07 3.25 16.53
N PRO A 167 -12.37 2.70 17.71
CA PRO A 167 -12.02 1.34 18.16
C PRO A 167 -12.82 0.25 17.43
N PRO A 168 -12.25 -0.98 17.33
CA PRO A 168 -12.98 -2.09 16.70
C PRO A 168 -14.31 -2.31 17.41
N ARG A 169 -15.34 -2.55 16.63
CA ARG A 169 -16.66 -2.88 17.17
C ARG A 169 -16.57 -4.22 17.90
N GLU A 170 -16.73 -4.21 19.21
CA GLU A 170 -16.89 -5.47 19.94
C GLU A 170 -18.25 -6.07 19.52
N ALA A 171 -18.22 -7.27 18.97
CA ALA A 171 -19.44 -7.99 18.66
C ALA A 171 -20.22 -8.18 19.97
N PRO A 172 -21.54 -7.90 20.03
CA PRO A 172 -22.34 -8.13 21.20
C PRO A 172 -22.20 -9.58 21.68
N GLU A 173 -22.17 -9.78 23.01
CA GLU A 173 -22.09 -11.11 23.61
C GLU A 173 -23.16 -12.05 23.02
N GLY A 174 -22.74 -13.24 22.61
CA GLY A 174 -23.62 -14.25 22.01
C GLY A 174 -23.98 -14.01 20.53
N ILE A 175 -23.41 -12.99 19.86
CA ILE A 175 -23.66 -12.79 18.43
C ILE A 175 -23.07 -13.91 17.58
N LYS A 176 -21.90 -14.44 17.95
CA LYS A 176 -21.25 -15.58 17.27
C LYS A 176 -22.16 -16.80 17.28
N ASP A 177 -22.71 -17.16 18.45
CA ASP A 177 -23.63 -18.31 18.60
C ASP A 177 -24.88 -18.13 17.73
N LYS A 178 -25.40 -16.89 17.65
CA LYS A 178 -26.55 -16.59 16.81
C LYS A 178 -26.22 -16.69 15.32
N LEU A 179 -25.05 -16.23 14.92
CA LEU A 179 -24.59 -16.30 13.54
C LEU A 179 -24.36 -17.74 13.10
N GLU A 180 -23.69 -18.54 13.94
CA GLU A 180 -23.52 -19.98 13.70
C GLU A 180 -24.86 -20.71 13.60
N LEU A 181 -25.79 -20.40 14.49
CA LEU A 181 -27.13 -20.95 14.43
C LEU A 181 -27.86 -20.51 13.13
N TYR A 182 -27.77 -19.26 12.76
CA TYR A 182 -28.35 -18.72 11.51
C TYR A 182 -27.80 -19.43 10.28
N ASN A 183 -26.47 -19.54 10.18
CA ASN A 183 -25.79 -20.19 9.05
C ASN A 183 -26.19 -21.68 8.93
N ARG A 184 -26.27 -22.39 10.07
CA ARG A 184 -26.75 -23.76 10.10
C ARG A 184 -28.21 -23.85 9.64
N LEU A 185 -29.07 -22.98 10.15
CA LEU A 185 -30.48 -22.96 9.79
C LEU A 185 -30.72 -22.58 8.32
N GLN A 186 -29.89 -21.77 7.72
CA GLN A 186 -29.99 -21.48 6.28
C GLN A 186 -29.95 -22.75 5.42
N THR A 187 -29.17 -23.76 5.86
CA THR A 187 -29.05 -25.04 5.17
C THR A 187 -30.13 -26.04 5.59
N GLU A 188 -30.44 -26.11 6.89
CA GLU A 188 -31.33 -27.13 7.47
C GLU A 188 -32.81 -26.73 7.46
N ASP A 189 -33.14 -25.46 7.70
CA ASP A 189 -34.49 -24.90 7.78
C ASP A 189 -34.50 -23.40 7.41
N PRO A 190 -34.48 -23.08 6.10
CA PRO A 190 -34.43 -21.70 5.64
C PRO A 190 -35.58 -20.80 6.14
N ALA A 191 -36.75 -21.39 6.39
CA ALA A 191 -37.90 -20.63 6.90
C ALA A 191 -37.66 -20.18 8.35
N LYS A 192 -37.00 -21.00 9.15
CA LYS A 192 -36.64 -20.67 10.52
C LYS A 192 -35.48 -19.66 10.57
N ALA A 193 -34.54 -19.75 9.64
CA ALA A 193 -33.45 -18.76 9.51
C ALA A 193 -34.02 -17.35 9.23
N GLN A 194 -35.03 -17.23 8.34
CA GLN A 194 -35.70 -15.95 8.04
C GLN A 194 -36.48 -15.37 9.21
N ALA A 195 -36.85 -16.19 10.20
CA ALA A 195 -37.65 -15.77 11.35
C ALA A 195 -36.80 -15.36 12.56
N MET A 196 -35.45 -15.44 12.46
CA MET A 196 -34.52 -15.02 13.50
C MET A 196 -34.26 -13.52 13.46
#